data_294c5cdc9fe6e722dbf257acb7c39b0c
#
_entry.id   294c5cdc9fe6e722dbf257acb7c39b0c
#
_cell.length_a   1.000
_cell.length_b   1.000
_cell.length_c   1.000
_cell.angle_alpha   90.00
_cell.angle_beta   90.00
_cell.angle_gamma   90.00
#
_symmetry.space_group_name_H-M   'P 1'
#
loop_
_entity.id
_entity.type
_entity.pdbx_description
1 polymer ?
#
loop_
_entity_poly.entity_id
_entity_poly.type
_entity_poly.pdbx_seq_one_letter_code
_entity_poly.pdbx_strand_id
1 'polypeptide(L)'
;MQTHNKSNANLISSAEISGMSVSSLLGIMWVGKYNWRKVAALALSAIIVGNIISCYVSDFNSLLVIRFLTGLLGHGTAFALGVAAIGATSQPDKNFGYSVASQVIMGSLTALFIPQAIANYGITGMFAPAILLGIIALFFTSELAVSAQIKNAKTSTNSKL
;
A
#
# COMPACT_ATOMS: atom_id res chain seq x y z
N MET A 1 9.42 -17.47 26.59
CA MET A 1 8.39 -16.43 26.38
C MET A 1 8.68 -15.49 25.19
N GLN A 2 9.94 -15.12 24.91
CA GLN A 2 10.30 -14.23 23.76
C GLN A 2 10.12 -14.85 22.36
N THR A 3 10.27 -16.16 22.21
CA THR A 3 10.14 -16.84 20.90
C THR A 3 8.71 -16.85 20.37
N HIS A 4 7.72 -17.01 21.26
CA HIS A 4 6.30 -16.99 20.90
C HIS A 4 5.85 -15.62 20.37
N ASN A 5 6.39 -14.53 20.94
CA ASN A 5 6.05 -13.18 20.53
C ASN A 5 6.63 -12.82 19.14
N LYS A 6 7.85 -13.27 18.83
CA LYS A 6 8.47 -13.09 17.52
C LYS A 6 7.75 -13.91 16.43
N SER A 7 7.32 -15.13 16.73
CA SER A 7 6.55 -15.96 15.79
C SER A 7 5.23 -15.29 15.40
N ASN A 8 4.51 -14.75 16.38
CA ASN A 8 3.24 -14.05 16.14
C ASN A 8 3.42 -12.78 15.29
N ALA A 9 4.46 -12.00 15.54
CA ALA A 9 4.77 -10.80 14.73
C ALA A 9 5.06 -11.16 13.25
N ASN A 10 5.79 -12.25 13.03
CA ASN A 10 6.07 -12.75 11.68
C ASN A 10 4.81 -13.22 10.97
N LEU A 11 3.89 -13.90 11.66
CA LEU A 11 2.61 -14.34 11.09
C LEU A 11 1.72 -13.16 10.70
N ILE A 12 1.67 -12.11 11.51
CA ILE A 12 0.93 -10.87 11.21
C ILE A 12 1.46 -10.23 9.92
N SER A 13 2.77 -10.08 9.80
CA SER A 13 3.40 -9.52 8.60
C SER A 13 3.20 -10.41 7.37
N SER A 14 3.28 -11.73 7.55
CA SER A 14 3.06 -12.70 6.46
C SER A 14 1.62 -12.68 5.97
N ALA A 15 0.64 -12.51 6.86
CA ALA A 15 -0.77 -12.38 6.48
C ALA A 15 -0.99 -11.15 5.59
N GLU A 16 -0.41 -10.01 5.95
CA GLU A 16 -0.51 -8.77 5.17
C GLU A 16 0.17 -8.90 3.81
N ILE A 17 1.39 -9.44 3.75
CA ILE A 17 2.13 -9.68 2.51
C ILE A 17 1.37 -10.66 1.60
N SER A 18 0.76 -11.70 2.16
CA SER A 18 -0.07 -12.65 1.41
C SER A 18 -1.28 -11.96 0.78
N GLY A 19 -1.99 -11.13 1.54
CA GLY A 19 -3.09 -10.31 1.01
C GLY A 19 -2.63 -9.37 -0.10
N MET A 20 -1.50 -8.69 0.09
CA MET A 20 -0.88 -7.81 -0.91
C MET A 20 -0.53 -8.57 -2.19
N SER A 21 0.04 -9.76 -2.08
CA SER A 21 0.43 -10.59 -3.23
C SER A 21 -0.79 -11.02 -4.05
N VAL A 22 -1.84 -11.50 -3.39
CA VAL A 22 -3.11 -11.88 -4.04
C VAL A 22 -3.71 -10.69 -4.78
N SER A 23 -3.81 -9.52 -4.13
CA SER A 23 -4.37 -8.32 -4.76
C SER A 23 -3.56 -7.84 -5.94
N SER A 24 -2.22 -7.91 -5.86
CA SER A 24 -1.33 -7.48 -6.94
C SER A 24 -1.49 -8.36 -8.18
N LEU A 25 -1.65 -9.68 -8.00
CA LEU A 25 -1.95 -10.60 -9.10
C LEU A 25 -3.31 -10.32 -9.72
N LEU A 26 -4.35 -10.09 -8.90
CA LEU A 26 -5.67 -9.73 -9.38
C LEU A 26 -5.70 -8.35 -10.06
N GLY A 27 -4.74 -7.48 -9.75
CA GLY A 27 -4.55 -6.16 -10.35
C GLY A 27 -4.51 -6.19 -11.88
N ILE A 28 -3.92 -7.23 -12.46
CA ILE A 28 -3.84 -7.45 -13.91
C ILE A 28 -5.23 -7.43 -14.56
N MET A 29 -6.26 -7.90 -13.87
CA MET A 29 -7.62 -8.05 -14.40
C MET A 29 -8.43 -6.76 -14.36
N TRP A 30 -8.14 -5.83 -13.45
CA TRP A 30 -9.03 -4.69 -13.19
C TRP A 30 -8.37 -3.31 -13.35
N VAL A 31 -7.04 -3.18 -13.28
CA VAL A 31 -6.33 -1.88 -13.34
C VAL A 31 -6.66 -1.07 -14.60
N GLY A 32 -6.89 -1.73 -15.74
CA GLY A 32 -7.28 -1.06 -16.99
C GLY A 32 -8.76 -0.67 -17.10
N LYS A 33 -9.63 -1.15 -16.20
CA LYS A 33 -11.09 -1.03 -16.31
C LYS A 33 -11.70 0.05 -15.44
N TYR A 34 -11.05 0.43 -14.33
CA TYR A 34 -11.60 1.33 -13.33
C TYR A 34 -10.89 2.68 -13.29
N ASN A 35 -11.56 3.66 -12.73
CA ASN A 35 -10.98 4.98 -12.51
C ASN A 35 -9.92 4.89 -11.41
N TRP A 36 -8.65 5.10 -11.77
CA TRP A 36 -7.50 4.97 -10.89
C TRP A 36 -7.59 5.86 -9.64
N ARG A 37 -8.12 7.09 -9.79
CA ARG A 37 -8.29 8.00 -8.66
C ARG A 37 -9.25 7.44 -7.60
N LYS A 38 -10.39 6.89 -8.04
CA LYS A 38 -11.37 6.30 -7.11
C LYS A 38 -10.81 5.05 -6.43
N VAL A 39 -10.14 4.20 -7.20
CA VAL A 39 -9.54 2.97 -6.66
C VAL A 39 -8.39 3.29 -5.71
N ALA A 40 -7.53 4.27 -6.03
CA ALA A 40 -6.47 4.73 -5.14
C ALA A 40 -7.03 5.29 -3.82
N ALA A 41 -8.07 6.12 -3.89
CA ALA A 41 -8.72 6.65 -2.70
C ALA A 41 -9.33 5.54 -1.83
N LEU A 42 -10.00 4.54 -2.43
CA LEU A 42 -10.52 3.38 -1.71
C LEU A 42 -9.41 2.55 -1.07
N ALA A 43 -8.32 2.30 -1.80
CA ALA A 43 -7.19 1.53 -1.29
C ALA A 43 -6.51 2.24 -0.11
N LEU A 44 -6.25 3.55 -0.21
CA LEU A 44 -5.68 4.34 0.88
C LEU A 44 -6.62 4.42 2.09
N SER A 45 -7.93 4.56 1.86
CA SER A 45 -8.92 4.51 2.93
C SER A 45 -8.91 3.14 3.62
N ALA A 46 -8.79 2.05 2.88
CA ALA A 46 -8.68 0.70 3.46
C ALA A 46 -7.40 0.54 4.30
N ILE A 47 -6.27 1.11 3.86
CA ILE A 47 -5.02 1.15 4.65
C ILE A 47 -5.23 1.91 5.96
N ILE A 48 -5.81 3.11 5.91
CA ILE A 48 -6.03 3.95 7.09
C ILE A 48 -6.96 3.23 8.08
N VAL A 49 -8.11 2.76 7.62
CA VAL A 49 -9.11 2.06 8.45
C VAL A 49 -8.53 0.78 9.02
N GLY A 50 -7.84 -0.03 8.21
CA GLY A 50 -7.22 -1.27 8.66
C GLY A 50 -6.16 -1.04 9.74
N ASN A 51 -5.33 0.01 9.61
CA ASN A 51 -4.36 0.38 10.63
C ASN A 51 -5.02 0.91 11.91
N ILE A 52 -6.09 1.72 11.79
CA ILE A 52 -6.87 2.19 12.95
C ILE A 52 -7.47 0.99 13.70
N ILE A 53 -8.16 0.09 13.01
CA ILE A 53 -8.76 -1.10 13.64
C ILE A 53 -7.67 -1.95 14.31
N SER A 54 -6.51 -2.11 13.69
CA SER A 54 -5.39 -2.86 14.25
C SER A 54 -4.84 -2.29 15.56
N CYS A 55 -5.03 -1.00 15.85
CA CYS A 55 -4.67 -0.40 17.13
C CYS A 55 -5.55 -0.86 18.30
N TYR A 56 -6.80 -1.25 18.01
CA TYR A 56 -7.80 -1.59 19.03
C TYR A 56 -8.04 -3.09 19.18
N VAL A 57 -7.60 -3.90 18.22
CA VAL A 57 -7.81 -5.35 18.25
C VAL A 57 -6.72 -6.04 19.07
N SER A 58 -7.15 -6.75 20.13
CA SER A 58 -6.26 -7.51 21.02
C SER A 58 -6.20 -9.00 20.69
N ASP A 59 -7.21 -9.53 19.99
CA ASP A 59 -7.25 -10.93 19.59
C ASP A 59 -6.36 -11.19 18.37
N PHE A 60 -5.49 -12.19 18.51
CA PHE A 60 -4.49 -12.51 17.50
C PHE A 60 -5.12 -12.96 16.17
N ASN A 61 -6.15 -13.80 16.20
CA ASN A 61 -6.78 -14.31 14.99
C ASN A 61 -7.51 -13.21 14.24
N SER A 62 -8.21 -12.35 14.97
CA SER A 62 -8.87 -11.16 14.40
C SER A 62 -7.85 -10.22 13.76
N LEU A 63 -6.71 -10.01 14.43
CA LEU A 63 -5.63 -9.18 13.88
C LEU A 63 -5.06 -9.77 12.58
N LEU A 64 -4.85 -11.08 12.49
CA LEU A 64 -4.40 -11.75 11.26
C LEU A 64 -5.36 -11.49 10.09
N VAL A 65 -6.67 -11.65 10.33
CA VAL A 65 -7.69 -11.40 9.29
C VAL A 65 -7.69 -9.94 8.85
N ILE A 66 -7.63 -9.01 9.80
CA ILE A 66 -7.60 -7.57 9.50
C ILE A 66 -6.34 -7.21 8.70
N ARG A 67 -5.17 -7.74 9.08
CA ARG A 67 -3.92 -7.49 8.34
C ARG A 67 -3.97 -8.08 6.91
N PHE A 68 -4.49 -9.28 6.75
CA PHE A 68 -4.70 -9.88 5.43
C PHE A 68 -5.63 -9.00 4.56
N LEU A 69 -6.76 -8.55 5.10
CA LEU A 69 -7.69 -7.67 4.39
C LEU A 69 -7.07 -6.30 4.08
N THR A 70 -6.29 -5.73 4.99
CA THR A 70 -5.56 -4.47 4.76
C THR A 70 -4.53 -4.64 3.65
N GLY A 71 -3.81 -5.76 3.64
CA GLY A 71 -2.91 -6.15 2.55
C GLY A 71 -3.64 -6.28 1.21
N LEU A 72 -4.77 -7.01 1.21
CA LEU A 72 -5.55 -7.31 0.02
C LEU A 72 -6.20 -6.05 -0.58
N LEU A 73 -6.99 -5.32 0.20
CA LEU A 73 -7.80 -4.19 -0.26
C LEU A 73 -7.00 -2.88 -0.33
N GLY A 74 -6.02 -2.73 0.54
CA GLY A 74 -5.22 -1.52 0.66
C GLY A 74 -3.90 -1.60 -0.09
N HIS A 75 -2.88 -2.19 0.55
CA HIS A 75 -1.50 -2.16 0.06
C HIS A 75 -1.33 -2.80 -1.32
N GLY A 76 -1.93 -3.97 -1.58
CA GLY A 76 -1.80 -4.66 -2.86
C GLY A 76 -2.50 -3.92 -4.00
N THR A 77 -3.67 -3.33 -3.72
CA THR A 77 -4.39 -2.50 -4.68
C THR A 77 -3.62 -1.21 -5.00
N ALA A 78 -3.09 -0.54 -3.98
CA ALA A 78 -2.27 0.67 -4.15
C ALA A 78 -0.98 0.36 -4.91
N PHE A 79 -0.33 -0.77 -4.62
CA PHE A 79 0.87 -1.23 -5.32
C PHE A 79 0.59 -1.51 -6.80
N ALA A 80 -0.46 -2.25 -7.14
CA ALA A 80 -0.85 -2.54 -8.52
C ALA A 80 -1.12 -1.27 -9.32
N LEU A 81 -1.80 -0.28 -8.71
CA LEU A 81 -2.01 1.03 -9.32
C LEU A 81 -0.71 1.81 -9.50
N GLY A 82 0.18 1.79 -8.52
CA GLY A 82 1.49 2.44 -8.57
C GLY A 82 2.33 1.92 -9.75
N VAL A 83 2.41 0.60 -9.89
CA VAL A 83 3.12 -0.06 -11.00
C VAL A 83 2.50 0.34 -12.34
N ALA A 84 1.18 0.32 -12.46
CA ALA A 84 0.48 0.73 -13.67
C ALA A 84 0.70 2.22 -14.00
N ALA A 85 0.69 3.09 -12.99
CA ALA A 85 0.95 4.51 -13.17
C ALA A 85 2.37 4.79 -13.65
N ILE A 86 3.38 4.08 -13.09
CA ILE A 86 4.77 4.16 -13.53
C ILE A 86 4.90 3.68 -14.98
N GLY A 87 4.27 2.55 -15.34
CA GLY A 87 4.27 2.01 -16.70
C GLY A 87 3.65 2.96 -17.74
N ALA A 88 2.73 3.85 -17.31
CA ALA A 88 2.11 4.85 -18.18
C ALA A 88 2.94 6.14 -18.37
N THR A 89 4.10 6.27 -17.71
CA THR A 89 4.99 7.44 -17.85
C THR A 89 5.82 7.40 -19.12
N SER A 90 6.49 8.51 -19.44
CA SER A 90 7.37 8.59 -20.62
C SER A 90 8.70 7.83 -20.46
N GLN A 91 9.13 7.59 -19.24
CA GLN A 91 10.38 6.89 -18.90
C GLN A 91 10.10 5.84 -17.79
N PRO A 92 9.38 4.74 -18.11
CA PRO A 92 8.92 3.79 -17.11
C PRO A 92 10.07 3.14 -16.35
N ASP A 93 11.14 2.73 -17.04
CA ASP A 93 12.29 2.06 -16.43
C ASP A 93 12.99 2.93 -15.38
N LYS A 94 13.23 4.20 -15.73
CA LYS A 94 13.82 5.19 -14.82
C LYS A 94 12.94 5.46 -13.61
N ASN A 95 11.65 5.65 -13.84
CA ASN A 95 10.68 5.93 -12.77
C ASN A 95 10.47 4.71 -11.87
N PHE A 96 10.56 3.49 -12.43
CA PHE A 96 10.56 2.27 -11.62
C PHE A 96 11.80 2.19 -10.73
N GLY A 97 12.99 2.53 -11.27
CA GLY A 97 14.21 2.62 -10.47
C GLY A 97 14.09 3.60 -9.30
N TYR A 98 13.53 4.79 -9.52
CA TYR A 98 13.27 5.75 -8.43
C TYR A 98 12.26 5.24 -7.41
N SER A 99 11.22 4.53 -7.85
CA SER A 99 10.23 3.91 -6.96
C SER A 99 10.88 2.87 -6.05
N VAL A 100 11.71 1.98 -6.61
CA VAL A 100 12.43 0.97 -5.83
C VAL A 100 13.40 1.63 -4.84
N ALA A 101 14.18 2.63 -5.28
CA ALA A 101 15.08 3.37 -4.40
C ALA A 101 14.34 4.04 -3.23
N SER A 102 13.19 4.66 -3.52
CA SER A 102 12.33 5.26 -2.48
C SER A 102 11.81 4.22 -1.48
N GLN A 103 11.42 3.04 -1.94
CA GLN A 103 10.98 1.95 -1.07
C GLN A 103 12.10 1.46 -0.15
N VAL A 104 13.31 1.33 -0.66
CA VAL A 104 14.49 0.93 0.15
C VAL A 104 14.80 1.98 1.21
N ILE A 105 14.79 3.28 0.85
CA ILE A 105 15.00 4.38 1.80
C ILE A 105 13.91 4.36 2.88
N MET A 106 12.65 4.27 2.50
CA MET A 106 11.53 4.21 3.46
C MET A 106 11.59 2.97 4.34
N GLY A 107 11.95 1.82 3.78
CA GLY A 107 12.14 0.58 4.54
C GLY A 107 13.27 0.71 5.57
N SER A 108 14.38 1.33 5.20
CA SER A 108 15.51 1.59 6.11
C SER A 108 15.12 2.54 7.24
N LEU A 109 14.42 3.63 6.94
CA LEU A 109 13.90 4.57 7.95
C LEU A 109 12.92 3.86 8.89
N THR A 110 12.00 3.06 8.34
CA THR A 110 11.05 2.27 9.12
C THR A 110 11.77 1.32 10.08
N ALA A 111 12.80 0.61 9.60
CA ALA A 111 13.56 -0.33 10.42
C ALA A 111 14.31 0.37 11.58
N LEU A 112 14.72 1.63 11.40
CA LEU A 112 15.39 2.42 12.45
C LEU A 112 14.41 3.00 13.47
N PHE A 113 13.27 3.53 13.02
CA PHE A 113 12.37 4.30 13.88
C PHE A 113 11.24 3.49 14.50
N ILE A 114 10.70 2.48 13.81
CA ILE A 114 9.55 1.70 14.31
C ILE A 114 9.84 0.94 15.61
N PRO A 115 11.01 0.30 15.81
CA PRO A 115 11.30 -0.35 17.09
C PRO A 115 11.26 0.62 18.28
N GLN A 116 11.75 1.86 18.11
CA GLN A 116 11.72 2.88 19.13
C GLN A 116 10.29 3.38 19.40
N ALA A 117 9.49 3.55 18.33
CA ALA A 117 8.10 3.94 18.45
C ALA A 117 7.28 2.86 19.18
N ILE A 118 7.51 1.57 18.89
CA ILE A 118 6.87 0.46 19.59
C ILE A 118 7.29 0.43 21.07
N ALA A 119 8.57 0.67 21.38
CA ALA A 119 9.05 0.67 22.75
C ALA A 119 8.39 1.77 23.60
N ASN A 120 8.10 2.93 23.01
CA ASN A 120 7.53 4.08 23.71
C ASN A 120 5.98 4.08 23.70
N TYR A 121 5.35 3.62 22.64
CA TYR A 121 3.90 3.76 22.42
C TYR A 121 3.17 2.42 22.16
N GLY A 122 3.86 1.29 22.30
CA GLY A 122 3.29 -0.04 22.05
C GLY A 122 2.85 -0.22 20.60
N ILE A 123 1.75 -0.96 20.41
CA ILE A 123 1.22 -1.29 19.08
C ILE A 123 0.79 -0.04 18.27
N THR A 124 0.35 1.00 18.96
CA THR A 124 0.00 2.28 18.35
C THR A 124 1.21 2.93 17.68
N GLY A 125 2.41 2.82 18.27
CA GLY A 125 3.66 3.30 17.69
C GLY A 125 4.02 2.62 16.35
N MET A 126 3.52 1.41 16.13
CA MET A 126 3.68 0.69 14.85
C MET A 126 2.75 1.24 13.77
N PHE A 127 1.48 1.48 14.07
CA PHE A 127 0.46 1.80 13.07
C PHE A 127 0.24 3.31 12.85
N ALA A 128 0.48 4.16 13.85
CA ALA A 128 0.26 5.60 13.74
C ALA A 128 1.05 6.28 12.60
N PRO A 129 2.34 5.98 12.37
CA PRO A 129 3.06 6.52 11.23
C PRO A 129 2.47 6.10 9.88
N ALA A 130 1.98 4.86 9.77
CA ALA A 130 1.36 4.36 8.56
C ALA A 130 0.01 5.04 8.28
N ILE A 131 -0.77 5.34 9.33
CA ILE A 131 -2.02 6.11 9.23
C ILE A 131 -1.70 7.53 8.72
N LEU A 132 -0.72 8.19 9.31
CA LEU A 132 -0.31 9.55 8.91
C LEU A 132 0.13 9.59 7.44
N LEU A 133 1.00 8.68 7.03
CA LEU A 133 1.44 8.57 5.64
C LEU A 133 0.28 8.27 4.69
N GLY A 134 -0.67 7.42 5.09
CA GLY A 134 -1.89 7.13 4.33
C GLY A 134 -2.75 8.37 4.12
N ILE A 135 -2.93 9.20 5.14
CA ILE A 135 -3.66 10.47 5.05
C ILE A 135 -2.95 11.45 4.11
N ILE A 136 -1.64 11.61 4.25
CA ILE A 136 -0.84 12.45 3.35
C ILE A 136 -0.97 11.97 1.91
N ALA A 137 -0.81 10.66 1.66
CA ALA A 137 -0.94 10.07 0.34
C ALA A 137 -2.34 10.31 -0.26
N LEU A 138 -3.39 10.28 0.56
CA LEU A 138 -4.76 10.52 0.12
C LEU A 138 -4.94 11.93 -0.45
N PHE A 139 -4.34 12.94 0.15
CA PHE A 139 -4.34 14.31 -0.39
C PHE A 139 -3.66 14.41 -1.76
N PHE A 140 -2.52 13.74 -1.93
CA PHE A 140 -1.77 13.77 -3.20
C PHE A 140 -2.36 12.88 -4.30
N THR A 141 -3.27 11.95 -3.97
CA THR A 141 -3.87 11.03 -4.95
C THR A 141 -4.68 11.78 -6.02
N SER A 142 -5.25 12.94 -5.68
CA SER A 142 -6.06 13.75 -6.60
C SER A 142 -5.29 14.21 -7.84
N GLU A 143 -4.01 14.51 -7.72
CA GLU A 143 -3.18 15.03 -8.79
C GLU A 143 -2.58 13.93 -9.69
N LEU A 144 -2.11 12.84 -9.10
CA LEU A 144 -1.37 11.79 -9.81
C LEU A 144 -2.25 10.95 -10.74
N ALA A 145 -3.45 10.60 -10.32
CA ALA A 145 -4.33 9.71 -11.08
C ALA A 145 -4.92 10.37 -12.33
N VAL A 146 -5.14 11.69 -12.34
CA VAL A 146 -5.68 12.43 -13.50
C VAL A 146 -4.67 12.47 -14.64
N SER A 147 -3.40 12.71 -14.36
CA SER A 147 -2.36 12.79 -15.41
C SER A 147 -2.12 11.46 -16.13
N ALA A 148 -2.18 10.34 -15.42
CA ALA A 148 -2.00 9.01 -16.01
C ALA A 148 -3.17 8.60 -16.92
N GLN A 149 -4.42 8.89 -16.53
CA GLN A 149 -5.61 8.61 -17.35
C GLN A 149 -5.67 9.45 -18.65
N ILE A 150 -5.31 10.72 -18.58
CA ILE A 150 -5.30 11.60 -19.77
C ILE A 150 -4.31 11.09 -20.82
N LYS A 151 -3.14 10.59 -20.39
CA LYS A 151 -2.13 10.05 -21.30
C LYS A 151 -2.62 8.79 -22.00
N ASN A 152 -3.24 7.87 -21.28
CA ASN A 152 -3.77 6.63 -21.83
C ASN A 152 -4.93 6.88 -22.81
N ALA A 153 -5.80 7.85 -22.52
CA ALA A 153 -6.87 8.26 -23.42
C ALA A 153 -6.31 8.82 -24.74
N LYS A 154 -5.26 9.68 -24.70
CA LYS A 154 -4.60 10.22 -25.90
C LYS A 154 -3.93 9.14 -26.74
N THR A 155 -3.26 8.17 -26.10
CA THR A 155 -2.59 7.07 -26.82
C THR A 155 -3.61 6.16 -27.51
N SER A 156 -4.73 5.87 -26.87
CA SER A 156 -5.83 5.07 -27.45
C SER A 156 -6.52 5.78 -28.62
N THR A 157 -6.60 7.10 -28.62
CA THR A 157 -7.18 7.87 -29.72
C THR A 157 -6.25 7.87 -30.93
N ASN A 158 -4.94 8.04 -30.72
CA ASN A 158 -3.95 8.04 -31.80
C ASN A 158 -3.71 6.66 -32.44
N SER A 159 -4.04 5.55 -31.76
CA SER A 159 -3.90 4.21 -32.33
C SER A 159 -5.11 3.76 -33.18
N LYS A 160 -6.16 4.57 -33.25
CA LYS A 160 -7.38 4.33 -34.04
C LYS A 160 -7.46 5.15 -35.32
N LEU A 161 -6.46 6.02 -35.57
CA LEU A 161 -6.24 6.77 -36.81
C LEU A 161 -5.12 6.13 -37.63
#